data_ee2e32b67c32a4312d4f9d38b2833b39
#
_entry.id   ee2e32b67c32a4312d4f9d38b2833b39
#
_cell.length_a   1.000
_cell.length_b   1.000
_cell.length_c   1.000
_cell.angle_alpha   90.00
_cell.angle_beta   90.00
_cell.angle_gamma   90.00
#
_symmetry.space_group_name_H-M   'P 1'
#
loop_
_entity.id
_entity.type
_entity.pdbx_description
1 polymer ?
#
loop_
_entity_poly.entity_id
_entity_poly.type
_entity_poly.pdbx_seq_one_letter_code
_entity_poly.pdbx_strand_id
1 'polypeptide(L)'
;MSDKKRHNPSAKEVADYLILNPNFFKENPEVLNSIEIVHDSGAAVSLIQRQVELLRTDYNSTTDKLMELLANAKNNDDIFILTKKLILDLIDASNIEEITALLEKRFKKDFGADESRLIFFTKSNKNIPKGRIKNPAESADKLAGLMKPGESFYGEVKQDITQFIFNDETAIKEVALIPLTSTTLKGMIALGSSRQGKYTENKDTLFLDFVAEVVSGLIDNHNS
;
A
#
# COMPACT_ATOMS: atom_id res chain seq x y z
N MET A 1 18.90 -46.50 8.65
CA MET A 1 17.93 -45.65 7.95
C MET A 1 18.14 -45.90 6.46
N SER A 2 17.20 -46.56 5.83
CA SER A 2 17.34 -47.12 4.49
C SER A 2 17.05 -46.04 3.44
N ASP A 3 18.08 -45.73 2.67
CA ASP A 3 18.01 -44.81 1.52
C ASP A 3 17.20 -45.52 0.40
N LYS A 4 15.88 -45.23 0.34
CA LYS A 4 15.05 -45.66 -0.79
C LYS A 4 15.49 -44.86 -2.01
N LYS A 5 16.42 -45.39 -2.83
CA LYS A 5 16.66 -44.93 -4.19
C LYS A 5 15.29 -44.72 -4.87
N ARG A 6 14.95 -43.46 -5.17
CA ARG A 6 13.77 -43.14 -5.99
C ARG A 6 14.00 -43.80 -7.36
N HIS A 7 13.32 -44.91 -7.61
CA HIS A 7 13.27 -45.52 -8.92
C HIS A 7 12.50 -44.58 -9.85
N ASN A 8 13.17 -44.09 -10.90
CA ASN A 8 12.53 -43.27 -11.92
C ASN A 8 11.92 -44.28 -12.94
N PRO A 9 10.59 -44.40 -13.04
CA PRO A 9 9.98 -45.39 -13.93
C PRO A 9 10.32 -45.08 -15.40
N SER A 10 10.54 -46.11 -16.19
CA SER A 10 10.72 -45.97 -17.64
C SER A 10 9.39 -45.61 -18.32
N ALA A 11 9.45 -45.04 -19.51
CA ALA A 11 8.26 -44.70 -20.30
C ALA A 11 7.33 -45.89 -20.52
N LYS A 12 7.91 -47.12 -20.67
CA LYS A 12 7.17 -48.33 -20.83
C LYS A 12 6.41 -48.73 -19.56
N GLU A 13 7.04 -48.62 -18.39
CA GLU A 13 6.40 -48.90 -17.10
C GLU A 13 5.23 -47.96 -16.83
N VAL A 14 5.40 -46.66 -17.18
CA VAL A 14 4.32 -45.67 -17.06
C VAL A 14 3.17 -46.00 -18.01
N ALA A 15 3.46 -46.36 -19.26
CA ALA A 15 2.45 -46.71 -20.26
C ALA A 15 1.66 -47.97 -19.82
N ASP A 16 2.36 -49.02 -19.39
CA ASP A 16 1.74 -50.25 -18.90
C ASP A 16 0.86 -49.98 -17.67
N TYR A 17 1.31 -49.14 -16.76
CA TYR A 17 0.53 -48.72 -15.59
C TYR A 17 -0.77 -48.03 -15.98
N LEU A 18 -0.71 -47.06 -16.90
CA LEU A 18 -1.89 -46.30 -17.34
C LEU A 18 -2.89 -47.17 -18.10
N ILE A 19 -2.41 -48.14 -18.89
CA ILE A 19 -3.26 -49.13 -19.58
C ILE A 19 -4.03 -50.00 -18.57
N LEU A 20 -3.35 -50.42 -17.51
CA LEU A 20 -3.95 -51.24 -16.44
C LEU A 20 -4.87 -50.41 -15.51
N ASN A 21 -4.73 -49.12 -15.48
CA ASN A 21 -5.51 -48.19 -14.63
C ASN A 21 -6.22 -47.12 -15.46
N PRO A 22 -7.24 -47.46 -16.25
CA PRO A 22 -7.89 -46.50 -17.18
C PRO A 22 -8.59 -45.32 -16.49
N ASN A 23 -8.90 -45.47 -15.21
CA ASN A 23 -9.51 -44.39 -14.40
C ASN A 23 -8.49 -43.49 -13.70
N PHE A 24 -7.18 -43.69 -13.91
CA PHE A 24 -6.12 -42.99 -13.21
C PHE A 24 -6.31 -41.47 -13.24
N PHE A 25 -6.54 -40.87 -14.41
CA PHE A 25 -6.72 -39.43 -14.56
C PHE A 25 -8.05 -38.91 -14.03
N LYS A 26 -9.06 -39.77 -13.91
CA LYS A 26 -10.33 -39.43 -13.27
C LYS A 26 -10.20 -39.37 -11.75
N GLU A 27 -9.36 -40.25 -11.19
CA GLU A 27 -9.08 -40.32 -9.75
C GLU A 27 -8.00 -39.31 -9.30
N ASN A 28 -7.16 -38.86 -10.27
CA ASN A 28 -6.06 -37.91 -10.03
C ASN A 28 -6.16 -36.70 -10.99
N PRO A 29 -7.18 -35.83 -10.87
CA PRO A 29 -7.40 -34.75 -11.81
C PRO A 29 -6.28 -33.67 -11.76
N GLU A 30 -5.59 -33.53 -10.63
CA GLU A 30 -4.44 -32.67 -10.48
C GLU A 30 -3.26 -33.08 -11.37
N VAL A 31 -3.06 -34.39 -11.62
CA VAL A 31 -2.02 -34.88 -12.52
C VAL A 31 -2.34 -34.46 -13.95
N LEU A 32 -3.61 -34.65 -14.37
CA LEU A 32 -4.03 -34.27 -15.72
C LEU A 32 -3.89 -32.77 -15.97
N ASN A 33 -4.13 -31.92 -14.95
CA ASN A 33 -3.99 -30.52 -15.04
C ASN A 33 -2.52 -30.01 -15.11
N SER A 34 -1.58 -30.83 -14.60
CA SER A 34 -0.14 -30.51 -14.60
C SER A 34 0.62 -31.05 -15.82
N ILE A 35 0.01 -31.93 -16.62
CA ILE A 35 0.64 -32.53 -17.81
C ILE A 35 0.37 -31.63 -19.03
N GLU A 36 1.43 -31.19 -19.69
CA GLU A 36 1.35 -30.55 -21.00
C GLU A 36 1.34 -31.62 -22.09
N ILE A 37 0.17 -31.86 -22.67
CA ILE A 37 -0.01 -32.86 -23.74
C ILE A 37 0.23 -32.15 -25.08
N VAL A 38 1.43 -32.27 -25.64
CA VAL A 38 1.72 -31.83 -26.99
C VAL A 38 1.19 -32.83 -27.99
N HIS A 39 0.11 -32.49 -28.70
CA HIS A 39 -0.37 -33.29 -29.83
C HIS A 39 0.36 -32.82 -31.12
N ASP A 40 1.11 -33.77 -31.70
CA ASP A 40 1.75 -33.61 -33.03
C ASP A 40 0.70 -33.79 -34.13
N SER A 41 -0.39 -33.04 -34.05
CA SER A 41 -1.43 -33.01 -35.08
C SER A 41 -1.08 -31.88 -36.03
N GLY A 42 -0.34 -32.16 -37.11
CA GLY A 42 0.06 -31.22 -38.19
C GLY A 42 -0.77 -29.93 -38.25
N ALA A 43 -0.54 -29.03 -39.09
CA ALA A 43 -0.99 -27.60 -39.18
C ALA A 43 -2.45 -27.25 -38.73
N ALA A 44 -3.27 -28.15 -38.26
CA ALA A 44 -4.63 -27.91 -37.72
C ALA A 44 -4.63 -28.07 -36.21
N VAL A 45 -4.38 -26.98 -35.48
CA VAL A 45 -4.67 -26.87 -34.03
C VAL A 45 -6.15 -27.21 -33.81
N SER A 46 -6.44 -28.26 -33.04
CA SER A 46 -7.82 -28.61 -32.70
C SER A 46 -8.48 -27.41 -32.01
N LEU A 47 -9.66 -26.99 -32.51
CA LEU A 47 -10.46 -25.93 -31.87
C LEU A 47 -10.72 -26.21 -30.40
N ILE A 48 -10.84 -27.49 -30.03
CA ILE A 48 -11.02 -27.90 -28.62
C ILE A 48 -9.77 -27.61 -27.79
N GLN A 49 -8.56 -27.87 -28.31
CA GLN A 49 -7.32 -27.53 -27.62
C GLN A 49 -7.21 -26.02 -27.39
N ARG A 50 -7.51 -25.24 -28.43
CA ARG A 50 -7.51 -23.78 -28.33
C ARG A 50 -8.51 -23.28 -27.30
N GLN A 51 -9.69 -23.88 -27.24
CA GLN A 51 -10.72 -23.55 -26.26
C GLN A 51 -10.27 -23.89 -24.83
N VAL A 52 -9.63 -25.06 -24.62
CA VAL A 52 -9.09 -25.46 -23.32
C VAL A 52 -7.97 -24.52 -22.86
N GLU A 53 -7.06 -24.13 -23.76
CA GLU A 53 -6.01 -23.14 -23.46
C GLU A 53 -6.59 -21.78 -23.04
N LEU A 54 -7.60 -21.28 -23.76
CA LEU A 54 -8.30 -20.06 -23.40
C LEU A 54 -8.96 -20.16 -22.03
N LEU A 55 -9.70 -21.24 -21.78
CA LEU A 55 -10.35 -21.48 -20.49
C LEU A 55 -9.33 -21.54 -19.33
N ARG A 56 -8.19 -22.19 -19.53
CA ARG A 56 -7.11 -22.23 -18.53
C ARG A 56 -6.53 -20.84 -18.27
N THR A 57 -6.32 -20.07 -19.33
CA THR A 57 -5.81 -18.68 -19.22
C THR A 57 -6.80 -17.80 -18.44
N ASP A 58 -8.07 -17.89 -18.77
CA ASP A 58 -9.14 -17.13 -18.11
C ASP A 58 -9.30 -17.56 -16.64
N TYR A 59 -9.22 -18.84 -16.36
CA TYR A 59 -9.26 -19.37 -14.99
C TYR A 59 -8.10 -18.84 -14.14
N ASN A 60 -6.86 -18.95 -14.66
CA ASN A 60 -5.68 -18.47 -13.97
C ASN A 60 -5.78 -16.95 -13.73
N SER A 61 -6.14 -16.17 -14.77
CA SER A 61 -6.33 -14.72 -14.65
C SER A 61 -7.40 -14.35 -13.61
N THR A 62 -8.49 -15.11 -13.55
CA THR A 62 -9.56 -14.89 -12.57
C THR A 62 -9.09 -15.22 -11.15
N THR A 63 -8.32 -16.31 -11.00
CA THR A 63 -7.74 -16.71 -9.72
C THR A 63 -6.74 -15.67 -9.21
N ASP A 64 -5.87 -15.15 -10.08
CA ASP A 64 -4.90 -14.11 -9.73
C ASP A 64 -5.62 -12.81 -9.28
N LYS A 65 -6.66 -12.39 -10.01
CA LYS A 65 -7.49 -11.25 -9.60
C LYS A 65 -8.18 -11.45 -8.25
N LEU A 66 -8.68 -12.66 -7.99
CA LEU A 66 -9.27 -13.00 -6.70
C LEU A 66 -8.25 -12.93 -5.56
N MET A 67 -7.05 -13.45 -5.77
CA MET A 67 -5.96 -13.37 -4.78
C MET A 67 -5.55 -11.91 -4.52
N GLU A 68 -5.49 -11.09 -5.56
CA GLU A 68 -5.22 -9.65 -5.41
C GLU A 68 -6.32 -8.95 -4.61
N LEU A 69 -7.59 -9.23 -4.89
CA LEU A 69 -8.72 -8.67 -4.13
C LEU A 69 -8.69 -9.08 -2.66
N LEU A 70 -8.37 -10.35 -2.36
CA LEU A 70 -8.24 -10.83 -0.98
C LEU A 70 -7.07 -10.16 -0.25
N ALA A 71 -5.94 -9.97 -0.93
CA ALA A 71 -4.80 -9.27 -0.37
C ALA A 71 -5.13 -7.80 -0.07
N ASN A 72 -5.83 -7.12 -0.98
CA ASN A 72 -6.28 -5.74 -0.80
C ASN A 72 -7.31 -5.63 0.35
N ALA A 73 -8.26 -6.56 0.45
CA ALA A 73 -9.22 -6.58 1.56
C ALA A 73 -8.53 -6.74 2.91
N LYS A 74 -7.56 -7.65 3.01
CA LYS A 74 -6.79 -7.85 4.23
C LYS A 74 -5.97 -6.59 4.59
N ASN A 75 -5.33 -5.98 3.61
CA ASN A 75 -4.57 -4.73 3.82
C ASN A 75 -5.49 -3.61 4.35
N ASN A 76 -6.70 -3.48 3.80
CA ASN A 76 -7.69 -2.50 4.26
C ASN A 76 -8.11 -2.75 5.72
N ASP A 77 -8.31 -4.01 6.11
CA ASP A 77 -8.63 -4.37 7.49
C ASP A 77 -7.49 -3.99 8.44
N ASP A 78 -6.24 -4.28 8.07
CA ASP A 78 -5.06 -3.92 8.86
C ASP A 78 -4.93 -2.40 9.02
N ILE A 79 -5.08 -1.65 7.92
CA ILE A 79 -5.08 -0.17 7.94
C ILE A 79 -6.20 0.37 8.83
N PHE A 80 -7.41 -0.18 8.74
CA PHE A 80 -8.54 0.23 9.58
C PHE A 80 -8.25 0.04 11.07
N ILE A 81 -7.70 -1.12 11.46
CA ILE A 81 -7.33 -1.41 12.85
C ILE A 81 -6.27 -0.43 13.36
N LEU A 82 -5.23 -0.15 12.57
CA LEU A 82 -4.17 0.79 12.91
C LEU A 82 -4.69 2.22 13.01
N THR A 83 -5.55 2.63 12.07
CA THR A 83 -6.18 3.96 12.07
C THR A 83 -7.07 4.15 13.28
N LYS A 84 -7.93 3.16 13.58
CA LYS A 84 -8.78 3.20 14.78
C LYS A 84 -7.93 3.39 16.04
N LYS A 85 -6.83 2.64 16.17
CA LYS A 85 -5.94 2.75 17.33
C LYS A 85 -5.28 4.13 17.39
N LEU A 86 -4.80 4.65 16.25
CA LEU A 86 -4.22 5.98 16.17
C LEU A 86 -5.23 7.05 16.64
N ILE A 87 -6.47 6.99 16.14
CA ILE A 87 -7.51 7.97 16.51
C ILE A 87 -7.81 7.92 18.00
N LEU A 88 -7.95 6.73 18.60
CA LEU A 88 -8.19 6.60 20.03
C LEU A 88 -7.03 7.20 20.86
N ASP A 89 -5.79 6.91 20.48
CA ASP A 89 -4.62 7.49 21.14
C ASP A 89 -4.56 9.03 20.96
N LEU A 90 -4.99 9.57 19.81
CA LEU A 90 -5.03 11.02 19.55
C LEU A 90 -6.11 11.73 20.35
N ILE A 91 -7.26 11.10 20.59
CA ILE A 91 -8.36 11.67 21.40
C ILE A 91 -7.92 11.85 22.85
N ASP A 92 -7.07 10.98 23.35
CA ASP A 92 -6.55 11.05 24.73
C ASP A 92 -5.41 12.07 24.90
N ALA A 93 -4.91 12.66 23.80
CA ALA A 93 -3.83 13.64 23.84
C ALA A 93 -4.31 14.98 24.45
N SER A 94 -3.49 15.54 25.33
CA SER A 94 -3.85 16.69 26.16
C SER A 94 -3.54 18.05 25.49
N ASN A 95 -2.71 18.08 24.43
CA ASN A 95 -2.27 19.30 23.78
C ASN A 95 -1.71 19.04 22.37
N ILE A 96 -1.48 20.10 21.59
CA ILE A 96 -0.98 20.04 20.21
C ILE A 96 0.42 19.40 20.12
N GLU A 97 1.27 19.57 21.13
CA GLU A 97 2.60 18.98 21.15
C GLU A 97 2.51 17.45 21.25
N GLU A 98 1.63 16.95 22.12
CA GLU A 98 1.38 15.51 22.29
C GLU A 98 0.73 14.89 21.04
N ILE A 99 -0.29 15.57 20.45
CA ILE A 99 -0.88 15.19 19.16
C ILE A 99 0.20 15.05 18.10
N THR A 100 1.09 16.05 17.99
CA THR A 100 2.18 16.07 16.99
C THR A 100 3.14 14.90 17.18
N ALA A 101 3.63 14.70 18.41
CA ALA A 101 4.59 13.63 18.71
C ALA A 101 4.00 12.25 18.47
N LEU A 102 2.75 12.04 18.88
CA LEU A 102 2.05 10.77 18.74
C LEU A 102 1.76 10.44 17.27
N LEU A 103 1.24 11.40 16.50
CA LEU A 103 0.97 11.25 15.09
C LEU A 103 2.24 10.86 14.31
N GLU A 104 3.32 11.63 14.48
CA GLU A 104 4.58 11.40 13.78
C GLU A 104 5.19 10.04 14.13
N LYS A 105 5.16 9.65 15.41
CA LYS A 105 5.62 8.34 15.86
C LYS A 105 4.82 7.19 15.27
N ARG A 106 3.48 7.32 15.23
CA ARG A 106 2.59 6.27 14.73
C ARG A 106 2.72 6.09 13.23
N PHE A 107 2.79 7.16 12.44
CA PHE A 107 2.97 7.06 11.01
C PHE A 107 4.30 6.37 10.64
N LYS A 108 5.37 6.65 11.37
CA LYS A 108 6.65 5.97 11.15
C LYS A 108 6.60 4.49 11.55
N LYS A 109 6.05 4.18 12.73
CA LYS A 109 6.09 2.83 13.31
C LYS A 109 5.05 1.89 12.71
N ASP A 110 3.81 2.34 12.60
CA ASP A 110 2.66 1.48 12.33
C ASP A 110 2.26 1.54 10.83
N PHE A 111 2.45 2.68 10.16
CA PHE A 111 2.15 2.85 8.73
C PHE A 111 3.41 2.85 7.84
N GLY A 112 4.58 2.67 8.44
CA GLY A 112 5.84 2.48 7.73
C GLY A 112 6.29 3.69 6.91
N ALA A 113 5.91 4.92 7.27
CA ALA A 113 6.49 6.11 6.69
C ALA A 113 7.96 6.23 7.12
N ASP A 114 8.86 6.57 6.19
CA ASP A 114 10.28 6.79 6.53
C ASP A 114 10.42 8.09 7.31
N GLU A 115 9.67 9.14 6.91
CA GLU A 115 9.52 10.38 7.63
C GLU A 115 8.04 10.78 7.77
N SER A 116 7.74 11.46 8.88
CA SER A 116 6.41 12.01 9.16
C SER A 116 6.56 13.33 9.89
N ARG A 117 5.80 14.35 9.47
CA ARG A 117 5.77 15.69 10.06
C ARG A 117 4.35 16.23 10.08
N LEU A 118 3.97 16.81 11.21
CA LEU A 118 2.80 17.66 11.32
C LEU A 118 3.29 19.12 11.28
N ILE A 119 2.98 19.83 10.22
CA ILE A 119 3.50 21.17 9.94
C ILE A 119 2.38 22.19 10.03
N PHE A 120 2.66 23.33 10.66
CA PHE A 120 1.74 24.44 10.84
C PHE A 120 2.22 25.69 10.13
N PHE A 121 1.32 26.34 9.42
CA PHE A 121 1.59 27.56 8.67
C PHE A 121 1.20 28.79 9.50
N THR A 122 2.11 29.21 10.38
CA THR A 122 1.91 30.37 11.26
C THR A 122 3.23 31.08 11.48
N LYS A 123 3.17 32.34 11.93
CA LYS A 123 4.39 33.10 12.25
C LYS A 123 4.98 32.70 13.60
N SER A 124 4.14 32.37 14.56
CA SER A 124 4.54 31.99 15.92
C SER A 124 3.34 31.38 16.66
N ASN A 125 3.57 30.33 17.40
CA ASN A 125 2.60 29.77 18.35
C ASN A 125 3.39 29.00 19.43
N LYS A 126 3.16 29.34 20.72
CA LYS A 126 3.87 28.75 21.85
C LYS A 126 3.49 27.30 22.12
N ASN A 127 2.31 26.89 21.65
CA ASN A 127 1.76 25.55 21.86
C ASN A 127 2.22 24.54 20.79
N ILE A 128 2.98 25.00 19.78
CA ILE A 128 3.47 24.14 18.68
C ILE A 128 4.95 23.82 18.90
N PRO A 129 5.35 22.56 18.73
CA PRO A 129 6.76 22.15 18.85
C PRO A 129 7.68 22.93 17.91
N LYS A 130 8.88 23.25 18.40
CA LYS A 130 9.92 23.90 17.59
C LYS A 130 10.24 23.06 16.36
N GLY A 131 10.37 23.70 15.19
CA GLY A 131 10.65 23.02 13.93
C GLY A 131 9.41 22.48 13.21
N ARG A 132 8.20 22.67 13.76
CA ARG A 132 6.93 22.34 13.10
C ARG A 132 6.19 23.56 12.56
N ILE A 133 6.74 24.74 12.79
CA ILE A 133 6.22 26.01 12.27
C ILE A 133 6.97 26.38 10.99
N LYS A 134 6.23 26.67 9.94
CA LYS A 134 6.74 27.23 8.68
C LYS A 134 6.05 28.57 8.40
N ASN A 135 6.80 29.50 7.80
CA ASN A 135 6.25 30.79 7.43
C ASN A 135 5.15 30.61 6.35
N PRO A 136 3.96 31.19 6.54
CA PRO A 136 2.85 31.01 5.58
C PRO A 136 3.18 31.47 4.16
N ALA A 137 3.89 32.61 4.00
CA ALA A 137 4.24 33.15 2.69
C ALA A 137 5.26 32.24 1.97
N GLU A 138 6.30 31.79 2.67
CA GLU A 138 7.30 30.87 2.13
C GLU A 138 6.67 29.52 1.78
N SER A 139 5.76 29.02 2.62
CA SER A 139 5.05 27.76 2.37
C SER A 139 4.14 27.86 1.15
N ALA A 140 3.44 28.98 0.98
CA ALA A 140 2.60 29.21 -0.19
C ALA A 140 3.42 29.24 -1.48
N ASP A 141 4.60 29.85 -1.47
CA ASP A 141 5.51 29.91 -2.61
C ASP A 141 6.11 28.53 -2.93
N LYS A 142 6.65 27.83 -1.93
CA LYS A 142 7.29 26.53 -2.07
C LYS A 142 6.33 25.42 -2.51
N LEU A 143 5.09 25.45 -2.01
CA LEU A 143 4.07 24.45 -2.29
C LEU A 143 3.14 24.87 -3.45
N ALA A 144 3.34 26.06 -4.03
CA ALA A 144 2.60 26.54 -5.18
C ALA A 144 2.74 25.55 -6.36
N GLY A 145 1.61 25.10 -6.88
CA GLY A 145 1.56 24.14 -7.99
C GLY A 145 1.64 22.65 -7.59
N LEU A 146 1.92 22.34 -6.32
CA LEU A 146 1.81 20.97 -5.80
C LEU A 146 0.45 20.71 -5.17
N MET A 147 0.01 21.61 -4.31
CA MET A 147 -1.24 21.46 -3.57
C MET A 147 -2.24 22.51 -4.02
N LYS A 148 -3.42 22.07 -4.45
CA LYS A 148 -4.57 22.96 -4.54
C LYS A 148 -5.21 23.10 -3.15
N PRO A 149 -5.88 24.24 -2.86
CA PRO A 149 -6.54 24.43 -1.56
C PRO A 149 -7.50 23.29 -1.25
N GLY A 150 -7.24 22.57 -0.14
CA GLY A 150 -8.10 21.48 0.31
C GLY A 150 -7.89 20.13 -0.40
N GLU A 151 -6.99 20.02 -1.38
CA GLU A 151 -6.66 18.76 -2.04
C GLU A 151 -5.35 18.18 -1.50
N SER A 152 -5.34 16.89 -1.26
CA SER A 152 -4.13 16.14 -0.90
C SER A 152 -3.25 15.91 -2.12
N PHE A 153 -1.93 15.90 -1.93
CA PHE A 153 -0.95 15.61 -2.97
C PHE A 153 -0.21 14.32 -2.66
N TYR A 154 -0.05 13.47 -3.67
CA TYR A 154 0.67 12.20 -3.58
C TYR A 154 1.62 12.08 -4.77
N GLY A 155 2.89 11.78 -4.53
CA GLY A 155 3.84 11.55 -5.61
C GLY A 155 5.25 12.06 -5.34
N GLU A 156 6.02 12.12 -6.43
CA GLU A 156 7.40 12.60 -6.39
C GLU A 156 7.44 14.13 -6.31
N VAL A 157 8.40 14.64 -5.56
CA VAL A 157 8.66 16.07 -5.42
C VAL A 157 10.15 16.36 -5.59
N LYS A 158 10.47 17.61 -5.89
CA LYS A 158 11.85 18.09 -5.99
C LYS A 158 12.54 18.08 -4.61
N GLN A 159 13.84 17.92 -4.61
CA GLN A 159 14.64 17.85 -3.39
C GLN A 159 14.54 19.11 -2.52
N ASP A 160 14.35 20.29 -3.10
CA ASP A 160 14.16 21.54 -2.36
C ASP A 160 12.88 21.53 -1.52
N ILE A 161 11.86 20.79 -1.95
CA ILE A 161 10.60 20.61 -1.23
C ILE A 161 10.75 19.60 -0.10
N THR A 162 11.42 18.48 -0.36
CA THR A 162 11.70 17.49 0.70
C THR A 162 12.56 18.10 1.80
N GLN A 163 13.55 18.89 1.43
CA GLN A 163 14.40 19.63 2.33
C GLN A 163 13.61 20.67 3.16
N PHE A 164 12.70 21.39 2.52
CA PHE A 164 11.82 22.34 3.21
C PHE A 164 10.92 21.65 4.23
N ILE A 165 10.37 20.47 3.91
CA ILE A 165 9.42 19.75 4.76
C ILE A 165 10.15 18.97 5.87
N PHE A 166 11.17 18.20 5.53
CA PHE A 166 11.78 17.19 6.42
C PHE A 166 13.15 17.59 7.00
N ASN A 167 13.72 18.75 6.59
CA ASN A 167 15.03 19.23 7.05
C ASN A 167 16.21 18.29 6.77
N ASP A 168 16.31 17.73 5.58
CA ASP A 168 17.54 17.25 4.90
C ASP A 168 18.18 15.92 5.31
N GLU A 169 17.65 15.12 6.19
CA GLU A 169 18.40 13.94 6.65
C GLU A 169 18.06 12.64 5.91
N THR A 170 17.06 12.63 5.05
CA THR A 170 16.60 11.37 4.41
C THR A 170 16.40 11.52 2.90
N ALA A 171 16.84 10.50 2.14
CA ALA A 171 16.62 10.41 0.68
C ALA A 171 15.14 10.13 0.38
N ILE A 172 14.25 11.10 0.65
CA ILE A 172 12.83 10.99 0.34
C ILE A 172 12.64 11.14 -1.16
N LYS A 173 11.94 10.18 -1.77
CA LYS A 173 11.58 10.16 -3.19
C LYS A 173 10.14 10.53 -3.42
N GLU A 174 9.24 10.07 -2.56
CA GLU A 174 7.81 10.33 -2.65
C GLU A 174 7.28 10.91 -1.36
N VAL A 175 6.26 11.74 -1.48
CA VAL A 175 5.56 12.35 -0.36
C VAL A 175 4.06 12.19 -0.49
N ALA A 176 3.39 12.16 0.68
CA ALA A 176 1.97 12.41 0.81
C ALA A 176 1.80 13.68 1.64
N LEU A 177 1.17 14.70 1.08
CA LEU A 177 0.90 15.98 1.71
C LEU A 177 -0.61 16.14 1.86
N ILE A 178 -1.11 16.11 3.09
CA ILE A 178 -2.52 16.13 3.40
C ILE A 178 -2.83 17.42 4.17
N PRO A 179 -3.61 18.34 3.60
CA PRO A 179 -3.95 19.60 4.25
C PRO A 179 -4.84 19.37 5.47
N LEU A 180 -4.62 20.15 6.52
CA LEU A 180 -5.55 20.21 7.63
C LEU A 180 -6.74 21.11 7.27
N THR A 181 -7.93 20.67 7.67
CA THR A 181 -9.19 21.42 7.50
C THR A 181 -9.53 22.28 8.72
N SER A 182 -8.57 22.42 9.67
CA SER A 182 -8.73 23.25 10.87
C SER A 182 -9.07 24.70 10.54
N THR A 183 -9.98 25.27 11.32
CA THR A 183 -10.44 26.65 11.18
C THR A 183 -9.55 27.64 11.92
N THR A 184 -8.89 27.18 12.99
CA THR A 184 -8.07 28.02 13.87
C THR A 184 -6.60 28.03 13.45
N LEU A 185 -6.08 26.93 12.90
CA LEU A 185 -4.67 26.76 12.62
C LEU A 185 -4.41 25.98 11.32
N LYS A 186 -3.98 26.68 10.29
CA LYS A 186 -3.63 26.06 9.01
C LYS A 186 -2.38 25.22 9.11
N GLY A 187 -2.39 24.04 8.48
CA GLY A 187 -1.26 23.12 8.49
C GLY A 187 -1.43 21.98 7.51
N MET A 188 -0.53 21.02 7.58
CA MET A 188 -0.59 19.78 6.81
C MET A 188 0.09 18.63 7.55
N ILE A 189 -0.36 17.41 7.27
CA ILE A 189 0.38 16.18 7.55
C ILE A 189 1.26 15.92 6.33
N ALA A 190 2.55 15.72 6.55
CA ALA A 190 3.52 15.37 5.52
C ALA A 190 4.15 14.01 5.84
N LEU A 191 4.00 13.06 4.93
CA LEU A 191 4.65 11.74 5.01
C LEU A 191 5.66 11.63 3.89
N GLY A 192 6.82 11.03 4.19
CA GLY A 192 7.90 10.82 3.24
C GLY A 192 8.26 9.34 3.10
N SER A 193 8.59 8.91 1.89
CA SER A 193 9.11 7.58 1.61
C SER A 193 10.35 7.63 0.71
N SER A 194 11.35 6.80 1.04
CA SER A 194 12.51 6.54 0.20
C SER A 194 12.23 5.57 -0.95
N ARG A 195 11.06 4.90 -0.92
CA ARG A 195 10.61 3.95 -1.94
C ARG A 195 9.67 4.63 -2.91
N GLN A 196 9.81 4.34 -4.20
CA GLN A 196 8.86 4.75 -5.24
C GLN A 196 7.60 3.88 -5.21
N GLY A 197 6.45 4.45 -5.58
CA GLY A 197 5.17 3.76 -5.67
C GLY A 197 4.48 3.50 -4.32
N LYS A 198 4.95 4.14 -3.24
CA LYS A 198 4.31 4.02 -1.93
C LYS A 198 3.08 4.89 -1.79
N TYR A 199 3.13 6.11 -2.31
CA TYR A 199 2.02 7.07 -2.26
C TYR A 199 1.52 7.34 -3.69
N THR A 200 0.79 6.38 -4.27
CA THR A 200 0.14 6.57 -5.57
C THR A 200 -1.34 6.90 -5.37
N GLU A 201 -1.93 7.72 -6.26
CA GLU A 201 -3.29 8.28 -6.15
C GLU A 201 -4.42 7.27 -5.88
N ASN A 202 -4.19 5.97 -6.05
CA ASN A 202 -5.22 4.94 -5.93
C ASN A 202 -5.02 3.96 -4.76
N LYS A 203 -4.05 4.19 -3.88
CA LYS A 203 -3.78 3.27 -2.76
C LYS A 203 -3.98 3.98 -1.43
N ASP A 204 -5.03 3.58 -0.73
CA ASP A 204 -5.21 3.78 0.72
C ASP A 204 -5.12 5.24 1.21
N THR A 205 -5.48 6.22 0.37
CA THR A 205 -5.37 7.65 0.71
C THR A 205 -6.54 8.14 1.56
N LEU A 206 -7.70 7.50 1.46
CA LEU A 206 -8.91 7.88 2.21
C LEU A 206 -8.70 7.90 3.73
N PHE A 207 -7.87 6.98 4.25
CA PHE A 207 -7.60 6.98 5.68
C PHE A 207 -6.74 8.17 6.11
N LEU A 208 -5.86 8.68 5.24
CA LEU A 208 -5.03 9.85 5.53
C LEU A 208 -5.89 11.12 5.63
N ASP A 209 -6.84 11.29 4.70
CA ASP A 209 -7.78 12.41 4.74
C ASP A 209 -8.65 12.34 6.00
N PHE A 210 -9.16 11.15 6.36
CA PHE A 210 -9.89 10.94 7.60
C PHE A 210 -9.06 11.28 8.85
N VAL A 211 -7.80 10.84 8.92
CA VAL A 211 -6.90 11.21 10.02
C VAL A 211 -6.70 12.72 10.07
N ALA A 212 -6.51 13.37 8.93
CA ALA A 212 -6.33 14.82 8.86
C ALA A 212 -7.57 15.59 9.34
N GLU A 213 -8.78 15.13 9.03
CA GLU A 213 -10.03 15.69 9.54
C GLU A 213 -10.11 15.57 11.07
N VAL A 214 -9.83 14.39 11.63
CA VAL A 214 -9.84 14.18 13.09
C VAL A 214 -8.79 15.05 13.77
N VAL A 215 -7.56 15.09 13.26
CA VAL A 215 -6.48 15.91 13.79
C VAL A 215 -6.86 17.41 13.74
N SER A 216 -7.52 17.84 12.67
CA SER A 216 -8.00 19.22 12.53
C SER A 216 -9.01 19.58 13.62
N GLY A 217 -9.99 18.70 13.88
CA GLY A 217 -10.96 18.90 14.95
C GLY A 217 -10.32 18.94 16.35
N LEU A 218 -9.34 18.07 16.61
CA LEU A 218 -8.59 18.08 17.87
C LEU A 218 -7.77 19.36 18.05
N ILE A 219 -7.11 19.84 16.98
CA ILE A 219 -6.37 21.10 16.99
C ILE A 219 -7.31 22.27 17.28
N ASP A 220 -8.48 22.33 16.66
CA ASP A 220 -9.47 23.39 16.90
C ASP A 220 -9.92 23.40 18.37
N ASN A 221 -10.14 22.23 18.96
CA ASN A 221 -10.52 22.11 20.38
C ASN A 221 -9.42 22.55 21.34
N HIS A 222 -8.15 22.31 21.01
CA HIS A 222 -7.02 22.70 21.89
C HIS A 222 -6.50 24.12 21.64
N ASN A 223 -6.90 24.77 20.55
CA ASN A 223 -6.46 26.14 20.21
C ASN A 223 -7.56 27.20 20.49
N SER A 224 -8.73 26.76 20.93
CA SER A 224 -9.84 27.62 21.40
C SER A 224 -9.62 28.02 22.84
#